data_445bfc9f4cbeffb2fa9f6fd2fcf9a8fb
#
_entry.id   445bfc9f4cbeffb2fa9f6fd2fcf9a8fb
#
_cell.length_a   1.000
_cell.length_b   1.000
_cell.length_c   1.000
_cell.angle_alpha   90.00
_cell.angle_beta   90.00
_cell.angle_gamma   90.00
#
_symmetry.space_group_name_H-M   'P 1'
#
loop_
_entity.id
_entity.type
_entity.pdbx_description
1 polymer ?
#
loop_
_entity_poly.entity_id
_entity_poly.type
_entity_poly.pdbx_seq_one_letter_code
_entity_poly.pdbx_strand_id
1 'polypeptide(L)'
;MASRHGSNRTVPGTTAERRDGIRRTWNRFLQQVLADNPAIEVASDVPSSKFAQWDGKSFREIPRLRVQPGARLDPATVKTHYADMAIESWRLFDRLQQEGVIPAGIKFQISLPTPIAPTYNNMVPTDRPALIPVLTAHMLGEVATIAQALPNDRIALQWDVCQEVIAWEGYYEPGPVDFRKETIAELIAIGDGVPAAIELSYPLCNSSPADEHVSSRRTPVSWSR
;
A
#
# COMPACT_ATOMS: atom_id res chain seq x y z
N MET A 1 4.27 -42.66 -9.82
CA MET A 1 4.42 -41.21 -9.72
C MET A 1 3.18 -40.55 -10.27
N ALA A 2 2.24 -40.15 -9.44
CA ALA A 2 0.99 -39.53 -9.83
C ALA A 2 1.01 -38.04 -9.45
N SER A 3 1.06 -37.20 -10.45
CA SER A 3 0.97 -35.75 -10.35
C SER A 3 -0.45 -35.37 -9.87
N ARG A 4 -0.55 -34.82 -8.66
CA ARG A 4 -1.80 -34.22 -8.16
C ARG A 4 -1.87 -32.77 -8.69
N HIS A 5 -2.61 -32.58 -9.76
CA HIS A 5 -3.12 -31.28 -10.16
C HIS A 5 -4.20 -30.86 -9.16
N GLY A 6 -3.85 -29.89 -8.31
CA GLY A 6 -4.82 -29.20 -7.45
C GLY A 6 -5.77 -28.38 -8.34
N SER A 7 -7.03 -28.77 -8.42
CA SER A 7 -8.07 -27.99 -9.06
C SER A 7 -8.32 -26.71 -8.26
N ASN A 8 -7.92 -25.59 -8.83
CA ASN A 8 -8.29 -24.26 -8.35
C ASN A 8 -9.80 -24.08 -8.59
N ARG A 9 -10.62 -24.36 -7.55
CA ARG A 9 -12.04 -24.04 -7.60
C ARG A 9 -12.20 -22.53 -7.43
N THR A 10 -12.34 -21.83 -8.53
CA THR A 10 -12.84 -20.47 -8.55
C THR A 10 -14.32 -20.48 -8.18
N VAL A 11 -14.66 -19.81 -7.09
CA VAL A 11 -16.05 -19.52 -6.71
C VAL A 11 -16.61 -18.50 -7.71
N PRO A 12 -17.84 -18.69 -8.27
CA PRO A 12 -18.39 -17.76 -9.26
C PRO A 12 -18.54 -16.35 -8.71
N GLY A 13 -18.07 -15.39 -9.49
CA GLY A 13 -17.86 -14.03 -9.07
C GLY A 13 -19.08 -13.17 -8.83
N THR A 14 -19.05 -12.49 -7.72
CA THR A 14 -19.84 -11.29 -7.45
C THR A 14 -19.15 -10.04 -8.02
N THR A 15 -19.83 -8.90 -8.11
CA THR A 15 -19.25 -7.61 -8.54
C THR A 15 -18.04 -7.19 -7.72
N ALA A 16 -17.84 -7.74 -6.53
CA ALA A 16 -16.66 -7.62 -5.69
C ALA A 16 -15.40 -8.22 -6.34
N GLU A 17 -15.49 -9.34 -7.05
CA GLU A 17 -14.33 -10.00 -7.70
C GLU A 17 -13.62 -9.14 -8.74
N ARG A 18 -14.35 -8.31 -9.50
CA ARG A 18 -13.71 -7.38 -10.46
C ARG A 18 -12.92 -6.28 -9.77
N ARG A 19 -13.35 -5.85 -8.58
CA ARG A 19 -12.63 -4.85 -7.77
C ARG A 19 -11.42 -5.47 -7.07
N ASP A 20 -11.52 -6.70 -6.58
CA ASP A 20 -10.40 -7.44 -5.98
C ASP A 20 -9.25 -7.68 -6.94
N GLY A 21 -9.51 -7.96 -8.21
CA GLY A 21 -8.48 -8.14 -9.22
C GLY A 21 -7.57 -6.92 -9.38
N ILE A 22 -8.11 -5.71 -9.27
CA ILE A 22 -7.35 -4.46 -9.37
C ILE A 22 -6.54 -4.22 -8.08
N ARG A 23 -7.07 -4.54 -6.91
CA ARG A 23 -6.40 -4.35 -5.61
C ARG A 23 -5.23 -5.29 -5.37
N ARG A 24 -5.25 -6.49 -5.94
CA ARG A 24 -4.09 -7.41 -5.93
C ARG A 24 -2.86 -6.81 -6.61
N THR A 25 -3.06 -5.76 -7.41
CA THR A 25 -1.98 -4.95 -7.99
C THR A 25 -1.93 -3.58 -7.32
N TRP A 26 -1.81 -3.54 -6.00
CA TRP A 26 -2.00 -2.36 -5.16
C TRP A 26 -1.31 -1.09 -5.69
N ASN A 27 -0.13 -1.17 -6.28
CA ASN A 27 0.55 -0.06 -6.93
C ASN A 27 -0.23 0.52 -8.11
N ARG A 28 -0.87 -0.34 -8.94
CA ARG A 28 -1.70 0.12 -10.07
C ARG A 28 -3.03 0.67 -9.59
N PHE A 29 -3.59 0.04 -8.57
CA PHE A 29 -4.83 0.50 -7.97
C PHE A 29 -4.68 1.91 -7.40
N LEU A 30 -3.63 2.15 -6.59
CA LEU A 30 -3.38 3.48 -6.03
C LEU A 30 -3.03 4.51 -7.10
N GLN A 31 -2.29 4.12 -8.15
CA GLN A 31 -2.05 5.00 -9.29
C GLN A 31 -3.37 5.43 -9.94
N GLN A 32 -4.32 4.50 -10.14
CA GLN A 32 -5.63 4.82 -10.71
C GLN A 32 -6.43 5.72 -9.78
N VAL A 33 -6.47 5.42 -8.47
CA VAL A 33 -7.15 6.26 -7.47
C VAL A 33 -6.63 7.70 -7.49
N LEU A 34 -5.31 7.87 -7.62
CA LEU A 34 -4.71 9.20 -7.73
C LEU A 34 -5.01 9.86 -9.08
N ALA A 35 -4.95 9.11 -10.18
CA ALA A 35 -5.24 9.64 -11.51
C ALA A 35 -6.72 10.04 -11.68
N ASP A 36 -7.64 9.38 -10.98
CA ASP A 36 -9.07 9.70 -10.98
C ASP A 36 -9.42 10.88 -10.06
N ASN A 37 -8.46 11.38 -9.27
CA ASN A 37 -8.68 12.53 -8.39
C ASN A 37 -8.71 13.83 -9.21
N PRO A 38 -9.76 14.66 -9.08
CA PRO A 38 -9.90 15.88 -9.89
C PRO A 38 -8.82 16.95 -9.64
N ALA A 39 -8.08 16.84 -8.53
CA ALA A 39 -6.96 17.73 -8.21
C ALA A 39 -5.62 17.26 -8.78
N ILE A 40 -5.59 16.12 -9.48
CA ILE A 40 -4.36 15.48 -9.96
C ILE A 40 -4.44 15.33 -11.49
N GLU A 41 -3.31 15.50 -12.16
CA GLU A 41 -3.16 15.32 -13.60
C GLU A 41 -1.91 14.52 -13.95
N VAL A 42 -1.84 14.03 -15.19
CA VAL A 42 -0.63 13.41 -15.74
C VAL A 42 0.39 14.49 -16.07
N ALA A 43 1.58 14.37 -15.52
CA ALA A 43 2.72 15.26 -15.77
C ALA A 43 3.43 14.88 -17.09
N SER A 44 2.84 15.25 -18.22
CA SER A 44 3.33 14.86 -19.55
C SER A 44 4.64 15.53 -19.98
N ASP A 45 5.04 16.58 -19.28
CA ASP A 45 6.28 17.36 -19.50
C ASP A 45 7.50 16.83 -18.76
N VAL A 46 7.33 15.77 -17.95
CA VAL A 46 8.42 15.10 -17.24
C VAL A 46 8.52 13.63 -17.63
N PRO A 47 9.73 13.02 -17.55
CA PRO A 47 9.89 11.60 -17.85
C PRO A 47 9.04 10.72 -16.93
N SER A 48 8.53 9.61 -17.48
CA SER A 48 7.89 8.56 -16.69
C SER A 48 8.84 7.99 -15.64
N SER A 49 8.30 7.57 -14.51
CA SER A 49 9.04 6.80 -13.53
C SER A 49 9.35 5.42 -14.11
N LYS A 50 10.62 5.00 -14.01
CA LYS A 50 11.04 3.67 -14.45
C LYS A 50 11.24 2.78 -13.24
N PHE A 51 10.53 1.68 -13.21
CA PHE A 51 10.78 0.63 -12.26
C PHE A 51 11.65 -0.43 -12.91
N ALA A 52 12.90 -0.54 -12.48
CA ALA A 52 13.92 -1.37 -13.09
C ALA A 52 14.63 -2.23 -12.05
N GLN A 53 15.21 -3.33 -12.49
CA GLN A 53 16.13 -4.15 -11.70
C GLN A 53 17.50 -3.47 -11.59
N TRP A 54 18.34 -4.01 -10.71
CA TRP A 54 19.71 -3.55 -10.49
C TRP A 54 20.59 -3.60 -11.77
N ASP A 55 20.27 -4.50 -12.71
CA ASP A 55 20.97 -4.65 -14.00
C ASP A 55 20.46 -3.67 -15.07
N GLY A 56 19.52 -2.81 -14.72
CA GLY A 56 18.91 -1.81 -15.61
C GLY A 56 17.75 -2.33 -16.46
N LYS A 57 17.37 -3.60 -16.35
CA LYS A 57 16.13 -4.08 -16.98
C LYS A 57 14.92 -3.37 -16.41
N SER A 58 14.26 -2.58 -17.24
CA SER A 58 13.00 -1.94 -16.86
C SER A 58 11.87 -2.94 -16.95
N PHE A 59 11.08 -3.06 -15.86
CA PHE A 59 9.84 -3.84 -15.86
C PHE A 59 8.67 -3.02 -16.30
N ARG A 60 8.69 -1.73 -15.95
CA ARG A 60 7.53 -0.88 -16.08
C ARG A 60 7.93 0.58 -16.13
N GLU A 61 7.31 1.30 -17.04
CA GLU A 61 7.28 2.75 -17.05
C GLU A 61 5.91 3.22 -16.56
N ILE A 62 5.90 4.18 -15.66
CA ILE A 62 4.70 4.71 -15.02
C ILE A 62 4.67 6.21 -15.30
N PRO A 63 3.64 6.73 -16.01
CA PRO A 63 3.45 8.16 -16.13
C PRO A 63 3.39 8.81 -14.76
N ARG A 64 4.15 9.89 -14.57
CA ARG A 64 4.10 10.64 -13.30
C ARG A 64 2.85 11.48 -13.26
N LEU A 65 2.34 11.62 -12.06
CA LEU A 65 1.21 12.48 -11.74
C LEU A 65 1.72 13.73 -11.01
N ARG A 66 0.96 14.80 -11.09
CA ARG A 66 1.19 16.04 -10.33
C ARG A 66 -0.11 16.60 -9.81
N VAL A 67 -0.01 17.42 -8.78
CA VAL A 67 -1.13 18.23 -8.32
C VAL A 67 -1.35 19.37 -9.33
N GLN A 68 -2.58 19.54 -9.80
CA GLN A 68 -2.92 20.63 -10.72
C GLN A 68 -2.61 22.00 -10.09
N PRO A 69 -2.07 22.95 -10.84
CA PRO A 69 -1.79 24.29 -10.32
C PRO A 69 -3.03 24.93 -9.69
N GLY A 70 -2.92 25.31 -8.42
CA GLY A 70 -4.00 25.95 -7.67
C GLY A 70 -5.10 24.99 -7.17
N ALA A 71 -5.00 23.70 -7.46
CA ALA A 71 -5.97 22.74 -6.95
C ALA A 71 -5.80 22.53 -5.44
N ARG A 72 -6.92 22.31 -4.76
CA ARG A 72 -6.95 21.95 -3.35
C ARG A 72 -7.02 20.43 -3.22
N LEU A 73 -6.07 19.86 -2.50
CA LEU A 73 -6.11 18.45 -2.11
C LEU A 73 -7.06 18.26 -0.92
N ASP A 74 -7.96 17.32 -1.01
CA ASP A 74 -8.93 16.98 0.03
C ASP A 74 -8.93 15.46 0.26
N PRO A 75 -8.69 14.98 1.49
CA PRO A 75 -8.76 13.55 1.82
C PRO A 75 -10.08 12.88 1.42
N ALA A 76 -11.19 13.61 1.45
CA ALA A 76 -12.51 13.09 1.08
C ALA A 76 -12.65 12.77 -0.42
N THR A 77 -11.76 13.30 -1.27
CA THR A 77 -11.74 13.00 -2.72
C THR A 77 -10.96 11.74 -3.06
N VAL A 78 -10.16 11.21 -2.14
CA VAL A 78 -9.45 9.94 -2.32
C VAL A 78 -10.43 8.79 -2.10
N LYS A 79 -10.50 7.83 -3.03
CA LYS A 79 -11.50 6.75 -3.03
C LYS A 79 -10.84 5.38 -3.07
N THR A 80 -10.25 4.96 -1.95
CA THR A 80 -9.61 3.64 -1.84
C THR A 80 -10.58 2.52 -1.49
N HIS A 81 -11.63 2.80 -0.72
CA HIS A 81 -12.61 1.82 -0.25
C HIS A 81 -12.00 0.64 0.51
N TYR A 82 -10.87 0.84 1.20
CA TYR A 82 -10.24 -0.23 1.97
C TYR A 82 -11.11 -0.72 3.11
N ALA A 83 -11.79 0.20 3.82
CA ALA A 83 -12.68 -0.16 4.91
C ALA A 83 -13.86 -1.01 4.43
N ASP A 84 -14.53 -0.61 3.34
CA ASP A 84 -15.65 -1.36 2.77
C ASP A 84 -15.26 -2.81 2.48
N MET A 85 -14.08 -2.99 1.88
CA MET A 85 -13.59 -4.32 1.49
C MET A 85 -13.13 -5.15 2.68
N ALA A 86 -12.54 -4.52 3.69
CA ALA A 86 -12.16 -5.21 4.92
C ALA A 86 -13.41 -5.72 5.63
N ILE A 87 -14.45 -4.88 5.73
CA ILE A 87 -15.73 -5.24 6.36
C ILE A 87 -16.44 -6.36 5.58
N GLU A 88 -16.44 -6.31 4.25
CA GLU A 88 -17.02 -7.37 3.42
C GLU A 88 -16.26 -8.70 3.60
N SER A 89 -14.93 -8.65 3.55
CA SER A 89 -14.08 -9.83 3.72
C SER A 89 -14.16 -10.42 5.11
N TRP A 90 -14.29 -9.57 6.14
CA TRP A 90 -14.51 -10.00 7.51
C TRP A 90 -15.75 -10.90 7.67
N ARG A 91 -16.85 -10.59 7.00
CA ARG A 91 -18.08 -11.40 7.07
C ARG A 91 -17.84 -12.84 6.66
N LEU A 92 -17.02 -13.06 5.63
CA LEU A 92 -16.63 -14.40 5.21
C LEU A 92 -15.70 -15.07 6.22
N PHE A 93 -14.68 -14.34 6.69
CA PHE A 93 -13.73 -14.83 7.69
C PHE A 93 -14.44 -15.24 8.98
N ASP A 94 -15.31 -14.40 9.52
CA ASP A 94 -16.07 -14.67 10.74
C ASP A 94 -16.97 -15.88 10.61
N ARG A 95 -17.69 -16.04 9.49
CA ARG A 95 -18.46 -17.22 9.19
C ARG A 95 -17.62 -18.50 9.17
N LEU A 96 -16.49 -18.49 8.46
CA LEU A 96 -15.60 -19.65 8.39
C LEU A 96 -14.98 -20.00 9.76
N GLN A 97 -14.80 -19.02 10.62
CA GLN A 97 -14.34 -19.23 11.98
C GLN A 97 -15.44 -19.85 12.86
N GLN A 98 -16.70 -19.39 12.71
CA GLN A 98 -17.87 -19.98 13.39
C GLN A 98 -18.13 -21.41 12.94
N GLU A 99 -17.89 -21.74 11.67
CA GLU A 99 -17.98 -23.10 11.10
C GLU A 99 -16.79 -24.00 11.50
N GLY A 100 -15.80 -23.48 12.23
CA GLY A 100 -14.59 -24.21 12.63
C GLY A 100 -13.60 -24.50 11.51
N VAL A 101 -13.78 -23.90 10.33
CA VAL A 101 -12.84 -24.00 9.20
C VAL A 101 -11.57 -23.21 9.49
N ILE A 102 -11.70 -22.03 10.11
CA ILE A 102 -10.60 -21.23 10.59
C ILE A 102 -10.54 -21.36 12.11
N PRO A 103 -9.36 -21.70 12.71
CA PRO A 103 -9.22 -21.79 14.16
C PRO A 103 -9.56 -20.45 14.86
N ALA A 104 -10.21 -20.52 16.01
CA ALA A 104 -10.67 -19.35 16.77
C ALA A 104 -9.54 -18.39 17.19
N GLY A 105 -8.31 -18.88 17.35
CA GLY A 105 -7.13 -18.08 17.71
C GLY A 105 -6.49 -17.30 16.56
N ILE A 106 -6.97 -17.47 15.32
CA ILE A 106 -6.45 -16.74 14.15
C ILE A 106 -7.15 -15.39 14.05
N LYS A 107 -6.37 -14.32 13.93
CA LYS A 107 -6.89 -12.98 13.66
C LYS A 107 -7.04 -12.71 12.18
N PHE A 108 -8.01 -11.88 11.83
CA PHE A 108 -8.19 -11.38 10.47
C PHE A 108 -7.20 -10.25 10.21
N GLN A 109 -6.23 -10.48 9.34
CA GLN A 109 -5.24 -9.47 8.97
C GLN A 109 -5.75 -8.57 7.85
N ILE A 110 -5.60 -7.26 8.05
CA ILE A 110 -5.93 -6.21 7.09
C ILE A 110 -4.63 -5.50 6.73
N SER A 111 -4.15 -5.68 5.50
CA SER A 111 -2.94 -5.04 5.00
C SER A 111 -3.29 -3.77 4.23
N LEU A 112 -2.68 -2.66 4.61
CA LEU A 112 -2.86 -1.35 4.01
C LEU A 112 -1.51 -0.80 3.53
N PRO A 113 -1.45 -0.13 2.37
CA PRO A 113 -0.25 0.59 1.97
C PRO A 113 -0.04 1.79 2.90
N THR A 114 1.20 2.17 3.12
CA THR A 114 1.51 3.42 3.79
C THR A 114 1.11 4.62 2.92
N PRO A 115 0.82 5.80 3.49
CA PRO A 115 0.53 7.02 2.72
C PRO A 115 1.69 7.44 1.81
N ILE A 116 2.93 7.14 2.17
CA ILE A 116 4.12 7.45 1.39
C ILE A 116 4.21 6.59 0.13
N ALA A 117 3.88 5.30 0.23
CA ALA A 117 4.11 4.31 -0.82
C ALA A 117 3.62 4.73 -2.22
N PRO A 118 2.37 5.22 -2.42
CA PRO A 118 1.90 5.60 -3.74
C PRO A 118 2.58 6.86 -4.29
N THR A 119 3.20 7.69 -3.45
CA THR A 119 3.80 8.94 -3.89
C THR A 119 5.14 8.74 -4.61
N TYR A 120 5.93 7.74 -4.20
CA TYR A 120 7.25 7.50 -4.77
C TYR A 120 7.20 7.03 -6.22
N ASN A 121 6.31 6.11 -6.55
CA ASN A 121 6.18 5.58 -7.90
C ASN A 121 5.39 6.48 -8.83
N ASN A 122 4.42 7.22 -8.30
CA ASN A 122 3.39 7.83 -9.11
C ASN A 122 3.49 9.36 -9.20
N MET A 123 4.07 10.06 -8.22
CA MET A 123 4.06 11.51 -8.18
C MET A 123 5.39 12.12 -8.60
N VAL A 124 5.34 13.34 -9.14
CA VAL A 124 6.55 14.17 -9.26
C VAL A 124 7.10 14.43 -7.85
N PRO A 125 8.44 14.41 -7.65
CA PRO A 125 9.03 14.52 -6.31
C PRO A 125 8.62 15.78 -5.54
N THR A 126 8.42 16.89 -6.23
CA THR A 126 8.05 18.19 -5.63
C THR A 126 6.69 18.21 -4.96
N ASP A 127 5.77 17.35 -5.39
CA ASP A 127 4.38 17.35 -4.92
C ASP A 127 4.15 16.36 -3.76
N ARG A 128 5.12 15.48 -3.48
CA ARG A 128 5.03 14.49 -2.40
C ARG A 128 4.70 15.12 -1.03
N PRO A 129 5.38 16.21 -0.60
CA PRO A 129 5.11 16.82 0.70
C PRO A 129 3.68 17.35 0.86
N ALA A 130 3.05 17.77 -0.24
CA ALA A 130 1.68 18.25 -0.21
C ALA A 130 0.66 17.10 -0.17
N LEU A 131 0.97 15.97 -0.82
CA LEU A 131 0.04 14.85 -0.95
C LEU A 131 0.08 13.90 0.25
N ILE A 132 1.25 13.66 0.85
CA ILE A 132 1.41 12.72 1.97
C ILE A 132 0.41 13.01 3.12
N PRO A 133 0.29 14.24 3.65
CA PRO A 133 -0.67 14.52 4.72
C PRO A 133 -2.13 14.23 4.34
N VAL A 134 -2.49 14.42 3.07
CA VAL A 134 -3.82 14.13 2.55
C VAL A 134 -4.10 12.63 2.55
N LEU A 135 -3.13 11.84 2.08
CA LEU A 135 -3.22 10.38 2.09
C LEU A 135 -3.22 9.83 3.51
N THR A 136 -2.42 10.41 4.41
CA THR A 136 -2.39 10.04 5.84
C THR A 136 -3.76 10.24 6.48
N ALA A 137 -4.36 11.41 6.30
CA ALA A 137 -5.69 11.69 6.83
C ALA A 137 -6.76 10.75 6.23
N HIS A 138 -6.68 10.46 4.93
CA HIS A 138 -7.58 9.50 4.28
C HIS A 138 -7.41 8.09 4.85
N MET A 139 -6.18 7.57 4.92
CA MET A 139 -5.90 6.21 5.38
C MET A 139 -6.27 6.02 6.86
N LEU A 140 -6.02 7.01 7.71
CA LEU A 140 -6.48 6.98 9.11
C LEU A 140 -8.01 7.03 9.22
N GLY A 141 -8.70 7.69 8.31
CA GLY A 141 -10.15 7.62 8.18
C GLY A 141 -10.67 6.22 7.84
N GLU A 142 -9.99 5.52 6.92
CA GLU A 142 -10.29 4.11 6.61
C GLU A 142 -10.05 3.21 7.83
N VAL A 143 -8.94 3.40 8.56
CA VAL A 143 -8.63 2.67 9.80
C VAL A 143 -9.70 2.92 10.87
N ALA A 144 -10.12 4.16 11.06
CA ALA A 144 -11.17 4.51 12.01
C ALA A 144 -12.50 3.82 11.67
N THR A 145 -12.85 3.76 10.39
CA THR A 145 -14.05 3.07 9.91
C THR A 145 -13.96 1.56 10.16
N ILE A 146 -12.82 0.94 9.90
CA ILE A 146 -12.56 -0.47 10.19
C ILE A 146 -12.71 -0.74 11.69
N ALA A 147 -12.06 0.07 12.54
CA ALA A 147 -12.07 -0.09 13.98
C ALA A 147 -13.46 0.08 14.62
N GLN A 148 -14.31 0.90 14.01
CA GLN A 148 -15.70 1.08 14.45
C GLN A 148 -16.60 -0.10 14.03
N ALA A 149 -16.30 -0.73 12.90
CA ALA A 149 -17.15 -1.77 12.31
C ALA A 149 -16.79 -3.20 12.74
N LEU A 150 -15.51 -3.44 13.11
CA LEU A 150 -14.99 -4.78 13.36
C LEU A 150 -14.54 -4.97 14.83
N PRO A 151 -14.57 -6.20 15.37
CA PRO A 151 -14.07 -6.47 16.72
C PRO A 151 -12.54 -6.35 16.76
N ASN A 152 -12.05 -5.31 17.44
CA ASN A 152 -10.65 -4.90 17.44
C ASN A 152 -9.69 -5.97 17.97
N ASP A 153 -10.14 -6.81 18.89
CA ASP A 153 -9.36 -7.91 19.46
C ASP A 153 -9.21 -9.12 18.52
N ARG A 154 -10.05 -9.20 17.48
CA ARG A 154 -10.04 -10.29 16.49
C ARG A 154 -9.42 -9.91 15.15
N ILE A 155 -8.97 -8.66 15.00
CA ILE A 155 -8.30 -8.17 13.79
C ILE A 155 -6.83 -7.82 14.09
N ALA A 156 -6.02 -7.82 13.05
CA ALA A 156 -4.66 -7.28 13.04
C ALA A 156 -4.52 -6.33 11.84
N LEU A 157 -3.90 -5.18 12.04
CA LEU A 157 -3.61 -4.23 10.97
C LEU A 157 -2.15 -4.28 10.62
N GLN A 158 -1.85 -4.26 9.33
CA GLN A 158 -0.51 -4.26 8.79
C GLN A 158 -0.32 -3.05 7.87
N TRP A 159 0.67 -2.21 8.16
CA TRP A 159 1.13 -1.19 7.23
C TRP A 159 2.24 -1.76 6.35
N ASP A 160 1.98 -1.93 5.05
CA ASP A 160 2.95 -2.52 4.12
C ASP A 160 4.08 -1.54 3.79
N VAL A 161 5.22 -1.68 4.47
CA VAL A 161 6.42 -0.84 4.31
C VAL A 161 7.32 -1.47 3.25
N CYS A 162 7.15 -1.04 2.02
CA CYS A 162 7.93 -1.53 0.88
C CYS A 162 8.66 -0.40 0.14
N GLN A 163 7.95 0.62 -0.28
CA GLN A 163 8.52 1.73 -1.05
C GLN A 163 9.49 2.55 -0.23
N GLU A 164 9.24 2.65 1.06
CA GLU A 164 10.10 3.31 2.04
C GLU A 164 11.46 2.61 2.13
N VAL A 165 11.47 1.27 2.18
CA VAL A 165 12.71 0.49 2.22
C VAL A 165 13.52 0.69 0.94
N ILE A 166 12.88 0.63 -0.23
CA ILE A 166 13.53 0.84 -1.51
C ILE A 166 14.08 2.28 -1.63
N ALA A 167 13.31 3.26 -1.17
CA ALA A 167 13.74 4.65 -1.15
C ALA A 167 14.90 4.88 -0.16
N TRP A 168 14.90 4.19 0.99
CA TRP A 168 15.98 4.22 1.97
C TRP A 168 17.30 3.71 1.38
N GLU A 169 17.23 2.74 0.50
CA GLU A 169 18.37 2.22 -0.26
C GLU A 169 18.81 3.13 -1.43
N GLY A 170 18.16 4.27 -1.61
CA GLY A 170 18.51 5.25 -2.63
C GLY A 170 18.03 4.93 -4.04
N TYR A 171 17.01 4.10 -4.17
CA TYR A 171 16.46 3.69 -5.47
C TYR A 171 15.73 4.84 -6.18
N TYR A 172 14.99 5.66 -5.45
CA TYR A 172 14.23 6.76 -6.01
C TYR A 172 15.00 8.08 -6.02
N GLU A 173 14.62 8.96 -6.95
CA GLU A 173 15.09 10.34 -6.95
C GLU A 173 14.78 11.01 -5.61
N PRO A 174 15.76 11.70 -4.99
CA PRO A 174 15.53 12.40 -3.74
C PRO A 174 14.43 13.47 -3.92
N GLY A 175 13.60 13.61 -2.90
CA GLY A 175 12.62 14.68 -2.81
C GLY A 175 13.23 15.94 -2.18
N PRO A 176 12.45 17.03 -2.04
CA PRO A 176 12.91 18.31 -1.45
C PRO A 176 13.13 18.24 0.06
N VAL A 177 12.84 17.15 0.71
CA VAL A 177 12.84 16.99 2.16
C VAL A 177 13.76 15.85 2.61
N ASP A 178 14.15 15.84 3.89
CA ASP A 178 14.88 14.74 4.49
C ASP A 178 13.98 13.51 4.58
N PHE A 179 14.03 12.69 3.55
CA PHE A 179 13.21 11.49 3.40
C PHE A 179 13.28 10.56 4.63
N ARG A 180 14.47 10.34 5.20
CA ARG A 180 14.61 9.38 6.31
C ARG A 180 13.88 9.85 7.55
N LYS A 181 14.04 11.13 7.88
CA LYS A 181 13.36 11.75 9.02
C LYS A 181 11.85 11.74 8.83
N GLU A 182 11.38 12.09 7.65
CA GLU A 182 9.95 12.13 7.35
C GLU A 182 9.31 10.76 7.30
N THR A 183 10.00 9.76 6.73
CA THR A 183 9.50 8.37 6.73
C THR A 183 9.30 7.86 8.15
N ILE A 184 10.28 8.07 9.05
CA ILE A 184 10.14 7.62 10.43
C ILE A 184 8.98 8.35 11.13
N ALA A 185 8.88 9.68 10.96
CA ALA A 185 7.81 10.47 11.55
C ALA A 185 6.43 10.01 11.05
N GLU A 186 6.30 9.72 9.76
CA GLU A 186 5.06 9.25 9.16
C GLU A 186 4.68 7.84 9.65
N LEU A 187 5.63 6.90 9.71
CA LEU A 187 5.37 5.55 10.22
C LEU A 187 4.92 5.59 11.69
N ILE A 188 5.48 6.48 12.51
CA ILE A 188 5.03 6.70 13.88
C ILE A 188 3.60 7.26 13.87
N ALA A 189 3.34 8.30 13.09
CA ALA A 189 2.04 8.96 13.05
C ALA A 189 0.90 8.01 12.62
N ILE A 190 1.12 7.18 11.60
CA ILE A 190 0.11 6.20 11.18
C ILE A 190 -0.04 5.06 12.17
N GLY A 191 1.01 4.72 12.91
CA GLY A 191 0.95 3.74 14.00
C GLY A 191 0.15 4.26 15.20
N ASP A 192 0.43 5.47 15.63
CA ASP A 192 -0.28 6.13 16.74
C ASP A 192 -1.78 6.35 16.43
N GLY A 193 -2.13 6.42 15.14
CA GLY A 193 -3.52 6.52 14.68
C GLY A 193 -4.30 5.19 14.73
N VAL A 194 -3.64 4.05 14.98
CA VAL A 194 -4.32 2.75 15.13
C VAL A 194 -4.76 2.56 16.59
N PRO A 195 -6.04 2.22 16.85
CA PRO A 195 -6.49 1.93 18.21
C PRO A 195 -5.65 0.84 18.89
N ALA A 196 -5.26 1.06 20.15
CA ALA A 196 -4.37 0.16 20.91
C ALA A 196 -4.91 -1.27 21.10
N ALA A 197 -6.21 -1.48 20.91
CA ALA A 197 -6.82 -2.82 20.95
C ALA A 197 -6.58 -3.64 19.67
N ILE A 198 -6.11 -3.03 18.60
CA ILE A 198 -5.80 -3.68 17.33
C ILE A 198 -4.31 -4.03 17.31
N GLU A 199 -3.99 -5.30 17.05
CA GLU A 199 -2.60 -5.71 16.83
C GLU A 199 -2.03 -5.03 15.59
N LEU A 200 -0.86 -4.39 15.71
CA LEU A 200 -0.22 -3.63 14.64
C LEU A 200 1.10 -4.27 14.21
N SER A 201 1.33 -4.33 12.90
CA SER A 201 2.58 -4.81 12.32
C SER A 201 3.07 -3.96 11.15
N TYR A 202 4.39 -3.99 10.93
CA TYR A 202 5.09 -3.34 9.83
C TYR A 202 6.01 -4.36 9.16
N PRO A 203 5.57 -5.09 8.14
CA PRO A 203 6.49 -5.90 7.35
C PRO A 203 7.42 -5.00 6.55
N LEU A 204 8.70 -5.23 6.66
CA LEU A 204 9.72 -4.52 5.88
C LEU A 204 10.06 -5.37 4.66
N CYS A 205 9.66 -4.90 3.48
CA CYS A 205 9.90 -5.59 2.21
C CYS A 205 10.67 -4.68 1.26
N ASN A 206 11.80 -5.17 0.74
CA ASN A 206 12.59 -4.43 -0.24
C ASN A 206 12.20 -4.73 -1.70
N SER A 207 11.02 -5.29 -1.92
CA SER A 207 10.52 -5.69 -3.24
C SER A 207 11.51 -6.59 -4.03
N SER A 208 11.00 -7.61 -4.67
CA SER A 208 11.84 -8.48 -5.53
C SER A 208 11.10 -8.75 -6.84
N PRO A 209 10.96 -7.73 -7.72
CA PRO A 209 10.32 -7.92 -9.01
C PRO A 209 11.07 -9.00 -9.81
N ALA A 210 10.33 -9.99 -10.32
CA ALA A 210 10.89 -11.16 -11.01
C ALA A 210 11.93 -11.94 -10.17
N ASP A 211 11.72 -12.00 -8.84
CA ASP A 211 12.56 -12.72 -7.87
C ASP A 211 14.00 -12.18 -7.76
N GLU A 212 14.25 -10.95 -8.21
CA GLU A 212 15.54 -10.29 -8.10
C GLU A 212 15.42 -8.96 -7.31
N HIS A 213 16.47 -8.58 -6.60
CA HIS A 213 16.52 -7.31 -5.88
C HIS A 213 16.50 -6.11 -6.84
N VAL A 214 15.85 -5.02 -6.42
CA VAL A 214 15.84 -3.75 -7.17
C VAL A 214 17.18 -3.02 -7.10
N SER A 215 17.96 -3.25 -6.04
CA SER A 215 19.33 -2.72 -5.90
C SER A 215 20.36 -3.85 -5.91
N SER A 216 21.54 -3.61 -6.52
CA SER A 216 22.67 -4.52 -6.36
C SER A 216 23.03 -4.57 -4.88
N ARG A 217 23.17 -5.76 -4.32
CA ARG A 217 23.68 -5.94 -2.94
C ARG A 217 25.08 -5.33 -2.84
N ARG A 218 25.13 -4.03 -2.61
CA ARG A 218 26.32 -3.43 -2.05
C ARG A 218 26.27 -3.75 -0.57
N THR A 219 27.09 -4.71 -0.14
CA THR A 219 27.41 -5.10 1.25
C THR A 219 26.22 -5.08 2.22
N PRO A 220 25.93 -6.15 2.96
CA PRO A 220 24.86 -6.12 3.94
C PRO A 220 25.10 -4.91 4.84
N VAL A 221 24.12 -4.02 4.93
CA VAL A 221 24.10 -2.98 5.95
C VAL A 221 24.19 -3.75 7.26
N SER A 222 25.33 -3.65 7.93
CA SER A 222 25.48 -4.19 9.27
C SER A 222 24.49 -3.43 10.14
N TRP A 223 23.41 -4.09 10.53
CA TRP A 223 22.52 -3.61 11.57
C TRP A 223 23.33 -3.66 12.87
N SER A 224 24.12 -2.63 13.15
CA SER A 224 24.71 -2.46 14.48
C SER A 224 23.57 -2.23 15.46
N ARG A 225 23.48 -3.12 16.43
CA ARG A 225 22.56 -3.06 17.57
C ARG A 225 22.80 -1.80 18.40
#